data_6b404819de9cf55d869c4da3f1ccbb5f
#
_entry.id   6b404819de9cf55d869c4da3f1ccbb5f
#
_cell.length_a   1.000
_cell.length_b   1.000
_cell.length_c   1.000
_cell.angle_alpha   90.00
_cell.angle_beta   90.00
_cell.angle_gamma   90.00
#
_symmetry.space_group_name_H-M   'P 1'
#
loop_
_entity.id
_entity.type
_entity.pdbx_description
1 polymer ?
#
loop_
_entity_poly.entity_id
_entity_poly.type
_entity_poly.pdbx_seq_one_letter_code
_entity_poly.pdbx_strand_id
1 'polypeptide(L)'
;YAKRTSHGMILGEGGEKMSKSRGNVVNPNDIVAQYGADTMRLYIMFVGDFEQAATWSTDAVKGSKRFLDKVWNLAETAADSEDLTPANEAILHKTIKKVTDDIDTLKMNTAIAAMMTAVNEMTANGVTKGDMGILLRLLNPFAPHITEELWEQLGFAAQTHKMCCQAEWPVYDASKTVASSVEMAIQVNGKMKGTVTVAVDSDEETVKAAALAVDKVQKATEGMQIVKTILVKNRLINLIVKPQ
;
A
#
# COMPACT_ATOMS: atom_id res chain seq x y z
N TYR A 1 14.54 33.29 3.17
CA TYR A 1 13.65 32.14 3.02
C TYR A 1 13.00 32.16 1.66
N ALA A 2 13.20 31.12 0.86
CA ALA A 2 12.54 30.99 -0.44
C ALA A 2 11.04 30.63 -0.29
N LYS A 3 10.69 29.84 0.72
CA LYS A 3 9.31 29.42 1.03
C LYS A 3 9.16 29.21 2.54
N ARG A 4 7.99 29.55 3.07
CA ARG A 4 7.57 29.25 4.45
C ARG A 4 6.17 28.64 4.41
N THR A 5 5.99 27.50 5.06
CA THR A 5 4.68 26.87 5.25
C THR A 5 4.44 26.69 6.74
N SER A 6 3.22 26.95 7.20
CA SER A 6 2.80 26.72 8.59
C SER A 6 1.93 25.48 8.66
N HIS A 7 2.25 24.58 9.56
CA HIS A 7 1.39 23.41 9.82
C HIS A 7 0.21 23.77 10.74
N GLY A 8 -0.84 22.96 10.69
CA GLY A 8 -1.98 23.02 11.59
C GLY A 8 -1.61 22.67 13.03
N MET A 9 -2.51 22.98 13.96
CA MET A 9 -2.30 22.72 15.37
C MET A 9 -2.79 21.30 15.72
N ILE A 10 -2.02 20.57 16.52
CA ILE A 10 -2.50 19.31 17.12
C ILE A 10 -3.28 19.67 18.39
N LEU A 11 -4.55 19.30 18.40
CA LEU A 11 -5.49 19.49 19.51
C LEU A 11 -5.50 18.28 20.43
N GLY A 12 -5.93 18.42 21.68
CA GLY A 12 -6.16 17.31 22.60
C GLY A 12 -7.30 16.39 22.12
N GLU A 13 -7.48 15.24 22.77
CA GLU A 13 -8.50 14.24 22.40
C GLU A 13 -9.94 14.79 22.36
N GLY A 14 -10.23 15.86 23.13
CA GLY A 14 -11.52 16.57 23.09
C GLY A 14 -11.65 17.61 21.97
N GLY A 15 -10.67 17.74 21.07
CA GLY A 15 -10.67 18.78 20.02
C GLY A 15 -10.32 20.17 20.54
N GLU A 16 -9.87 20.29 21.80
CA GLU A 16 -9.50 21.56 22.42
C GLU A 16 -7.98 21.78 22.34
N LYS A 17 -7.58 23.06 22.37
CA LYS A 17 -6.16 23.41 22.46
C LYS A 17 -5.52 22.81 23.70
N MET A 18 -4.40 22.10 23.52
CA MET A 18 -3.62 21.56 24.62
C MET A 18 -3.07 22.67 25.51
N SER A 19 -3.21 22.52 26.83
CA SER A 19 -2.66 23.43 27.80
C SER A 19 -2.35 22.71 29.11
N LYS A 20 -1.25 23.11 29.76
CA LYS A 20 -0.84 22.54 31.06
C LYS A 20 -1.90 22.75 32.14
N SER A 21 -2.59 23.91 32.13
CA SER A 21 -3.64 24.24 33.11
C SER A 21 -4.89 23.36 32.96
N ARG A 22 -5.12 22.77 31.78
CA ARG A 22 -6.25 21.85 31.51
C ARG A 22 -5.88 20.37 31.69
N GLY A 23 -4.61 20.06 31.89
CA GLY A 23 -4.14 18.69 32.03
C GLY A 23 -4.30 17.81 30.79
N ASN A 24 -4.56 18.40 29.60
CA ASN A 24 -4.81 17.70 28.36
C ASN A 24 -3.60 17.69 27.40
N VAL A 25 -2.39 17.95 27.92
CA VAL A 25 -1.16 17.95 27.14
C VAL A 25 -0.67 16.52 26.93
N VAL A 26 -0.40 16.17 25.69
CA VAL A 26 0.33 14.95 25.35
C VAL A 26 1.82 15.29 25.29
N ASN A 27 2.61 14.61 26.10
CA ASN A 27 4.07 14.77 26.11
C ASN A 27 4.68 13.87 25.03
N PRO A 28 5.35 14.42 24.01
CA PRO A 28 5.99 13.63 22.96
C PRO A 28 6.98 12.59 23.50
N ASN A 29 7.72 12.90 24.58
CA ASN A 29 8.71 11.98 25.15
C ASN A 29 8.05 10.69 25.68
N ASP A 30 6.85 10.77 26.23
CA ASP A 30 6.13 9.59 26.74
C ASP A 30 5.67 8.71 25.58
N ILE A 31 5.25 9.32 24.47
CA ILE A 31 4.88 8.60 23.24
C ILE A 31 6.10 7.95 22.61
N VAL A 32 7.22 8.65 22.53
CA VAL A 32 8.48 8.10 22.01
C VAL A 32 8.99 6.94 22.88
N ALA A 33 8.91 7.08 24.21
CA ALA A 33 9.31 6.00 25.11
C ALA A 33 8.44 4.75 24.99
N GLN A 34 7.15 4.92 24.68
CA GLN A 34 6.18 3.81 24.58
C GLN A 34 6.13 3.17 23.18
N TYR A 35 6.22 3.97 22.13
CA TYR A 35 5.94 3.53 20.75
C TYR A 35 7.12 3.70 19.78
N GLY A 36 8.15 4.42 20.19
CA GLY A 36 9.30 4.78 19.35
C GLY A 36 9.14 6.09 18.59
N ALA A 37 10.27 6.69 18.24
CA ALA A 37 10.33 7.98 17.56
C ALA A 37 9.68 7.95 16.18
N ASP A 38 9.92 6.91 15.40
CA ASP A 38 9.36 6.76 14.05
C ASP A 38 7.83 6.65 14.06
N THR A 39 7.26 5.97 15.06
CA THR A 39 5.82 5.91 15.23
C THR A 39 5.22 7.31 15.48
N MET A 40 5.85 8.09 16.35
CA MET A 40 5.42 9.47 16.63
C MET A 40 5.53 10.35 15.39
N ARG A 41 6.66 10.29 14.66
CA ARG A 41 6.88 11.03 13.42
C ARG A 41 5.82 10.69 12.38
N LEU A 42 5.65 9.39 12.12
CA LEU A 42 4.68 8.90 11.14
C LEU A 42 3.24 9.33 11.50
N TYR A 43 2.87 9.22 12.78
CA TYR A 43 1.55 9.62 13.25
C TYR A 43 1.29 11.12 13.02
N ILE A 44 2.21 12.00 13.38
CA ILE A 44 2.04 13.45 13.21
C ILE A 44 1.87 13.84 11.73
N MET A 45 2.56 13.14 10.81
CA MET A 45 2.42 13.37 9.38
C MET A 45 1.17 12.71 8.78
N PHE A 46 0.57 11.74 9.48
CA PHE A 46 -0.60 10.99 9.01
C PHE A 46 -1.93 11.49 9.55
N VAL A 47 -1.94 12.17 10.72
CA VAL A 47 -3.16 12.51 11.46
C VAL A 47 -4.14 13.42 10.72
N GLY A 48 -3.69 14.13 9.69
CA GLY A 48 -4.52 15.00 8.88
C GLY A 48 -3.76 15.73 7.78
N ASP A 49 -4.44 16.67 7.13
CA ASP A 49 -3.82 17.61 6.20
C ASP A 49 -2.80 18.48 6.93
N PHE A 50 -1.65 18.74 6.30
CA PHE A 50 -0.53 19.45 6.93
C PHE A 50 -0.91 20.84 7.45
N GLU A 51 -1.77 21.58 6.74
CA GLU A 51 -2.17 22.94 7.09
C GLU A 51 -3.40 23.00 8.02
N GLN A 52 -4.09 21.88 8.22
CA GLN A 52 -5.32 21.81 9.03
C GLN A 52 -5.02 21.40 10.48
N ALA A 53 -5.87 21.87 11.39
CA ALA A 53 -5.83 21.39 12.77
C ALA A 53 -6.33 19.93 12.83
N ALA A 54 -5.65 19.10 13.61
CA ALA A 54 -6.01 17.71 13.80
C ALA A 54 -6.13 17.37 15.29
N THR A 55 -7.08 16.52 15.64
CA THR A 55 -7.28 16.05 17.01
C THR A 55 -6.38 14.85 17.30
N TRP A 56 -5.70 14.88 18.44
CA TRP A 56 -4.91 13.76 18.92
C TRP A 56 -5.77 12.51 19.11
N SER A 57 -5.24 11.37 18.73
CA SER A 57 -5.83 10.05 18.96
C SER A 57 -4.77 9.02 19.30
N THR A 58 -4.78 8.52 20.51
CA THR A 58 -3.85 7.48 20.97
C THR A 58 -4.03 6.16 20.19
N ASP A 59 -5.25 5.85 19.76
CA ASP A 59 -5.49 4.64 18.96
C ASP A 59 -4.93 4.78 17.54
N ALA A 60 -4.92 5.97 16.98
CA ALA A 60 -4.28 6.21 15.68
C ALA A 60 -2.74 6.13 15.76
N VAL A 61 -2.13 6.48 16.90
CA VAL A 61 -0.69 6.21 17.17
C VAL A 61 -0.40 4.71 17.09
N LYS A 62 -1.23 3.88 17.74
CA LYS A 62 -1.11 2.40 17.67
C LYS A 62 -1.26 1.89 16.23
N GLY A 63 -2.10 2.55 15.42
CA GLY A 63 -2.24 2.25 13.99
C GLY A 63 -0.95 2.47 13.22
N SER A 64 -0.27 3.59 13.48
CA SER A 64 1.04 3.91 12.89
C SER A 64 2.12 2.90 13.33
N LYS A 65 2.12 2.50 14.60
CA LYS A 65 3.05 1.44 15.08
C LYS A 65 2.81 0.12 14.36
N ARG A 66 1.56 -0.33 14.24
CA ARG A 66 1.23 -1.58 13.51
C ARG A 66 1.67 -1.55 12.05
N PHE A 67 1.61 -0.41 11.39
CA PHE A 67 2.12 -0.26 10.03
C PHE A 67 3.63 -0.47 9.99
N LEU A 68 4.40 0.17 10.88
CA LEU A 68 5.85 -0.02 10.94
C LEU A 68 6.24 -1.45 11.30
N ASP A 69 5.52 -2.10 12.23
CA ASP A 69 5.72 -3.52 12.55
C ASP A 69 5.46 -4.42 11.32
N LYS A 70 4.45 -4.06 10.51
CA LYS A 70 4.17 -4.79 9.28
C LYS A 70 5.29 -4.62 8.25
N VAL A 71 5.87 -3.43 8.12
CA VAL A 71 7.05 -3.19 7.27
C VAL A 71 8.24 -4.02 7.73
N TRP A 72 8.48 -4.06 9.04
CA TRP A 72 9.55 -4.88 9.62
C TRP A 72 9.39 -6.36 9.28
N ASN A 73 8.23 -6.93 9.62
CA ASN A 73 7.94 -8.33 9.34
C ASN A 73 8.00 -8.66 7.85
N LEU A 74 7.61 -7.72 6.98
CA LEU A 74 7.69 -7.90 5.54
C LEU A 74 9.16 -7.99 5.09
N ALA A 75 10.04 -7.16 5.64
CA ALA A 75 11.46 -7.18 5.33
C ALA A 75 12.14 -8.51 5.74
N GLU A 76 11.73 -9.11 6.87
CA GLU A 76 12.22 -10.41 7.32
C GLU A 76 11.87 -11.56 6.36
N THR A 77 10.83 -11.40 5.55
CA THR A 77 10.39 -12.41 4.57
C THR A 77 10.90 -12.15 3.15
N ALA A 78 11.70 -11.10 2.95
CA ALA A 78 12.16 -10.71 1.63
C ALA A 78 13.07 -11.76 0.99
N ALA A 79 12.71 -12.21 -0.23
CA ALA A 79 13.56 -13.09 -1.01
C ALA A 79 14.85 -12.34 -1.44
N ASP A 80 15.95 -13.09 -1.51
CA ASP A 80 17.27 -12.57 -1.87
C ASP A 80 17.39 -12.35 -3.39
N SER A 81 16.67 -11.34 -3.88
CA SER A 81 16.67 -10.91 -5.29
C SER A 81 16.58 -9.39 -5.38
N GLU A 82 17.33 -8.81 -6.29
CA GLU A 82 17.27 -7.37 -6.60
C GLU A 82 16.15 -7.02 -7.59
N ASP A 83 15.61 -8.01 -8.30
CA ASP A 83 14.50 -7.84 -9.22
C ASP A 83 13.21 -7.59 -8.44
N LEU A 84 12.31 -6.79 -9.03
CA LEU A 84 10.98 -6.59 -8.46
C LEU A 84 10.12 -7.85 -8.61
N THR A 85 9.29 -8.12 -7.63
CA THR A 85 8.22 -9.10 -7.78
C THR A 85 7.26 -8.64 -8.88
N PRO A 86 7.00 -9.41 -9.95
CA PRO A 86 6.16 -8.96 -11.05
C PRO A 86 4.76 -8.49 -10.61
N ALA A 87 4.19 -9.15 -9.61
CA ALA A 87 2.89 -8.76 -9.04
C ALA A 87 2.93 -7.41 -8.28
N ASN A 88 4.10 -6.98 -7.81
CA ASN A 88 4.28 -5.73 -7.07
C ASN A 88 4.68 -4.55 -7.98
N GLU A 89 5.12 -4.81 -9.21
CA GLU A 89 5.70 -3.77 -10.07
C GLU A 89 4.74 -2.59 -10.26
N ALA A 90 3.48 -2.86 -10.59
CA ALA A 90 2.49 -1.81 -10.86
C ALA A 90 2.17 -0.97 -9.60
N ILE A 91 1.98 -1.62 -8.45
CA ILE A 91 1.70 -0.89 -7.20
C ILE A 91 2.91 -0.09 -6.74
N LEU A 92 4.13 -0.60 -6.89
CA LEU A 92 5.35 0.12 -6.55
C LEU A 92 5.52 1.38 -7.40
N HIS A 93 5.38 1.28 -8.73
CA HIS A 93 5.49 2.45 -9.61
C HIS A 93 4.38 3.49 -9.35
N LYS A 94 3.14 3.06 -9.06
CA LYS A 94 2.06 3.96 -8.61
C LYS A 94 2.43 4.65 -7.30
N THR A 95 3.00 3.91 -6.35
CA THR A 95 3.35 4.42 -5.04
C THR A 95 4.52 5.41 -5.14
N ILE A 96 5.56 5.13 -5.95
CA ILE A 96 6.65 6.07 -6.21
C ILE A 96 6.08 7.40 -6.71
N LYS A 97 5.25 7.35 -7.76
CA LYS A 97 4.62 8.54 -8.32
C LYS A 97 3.82 9.30 -7.26
N LYS A 98 2.91 8.59 -6.57
CA LYS A 98 2.00 9.19 -5.58
C LYS A 98 2.74 9.83 -4.42
N VAL A 99 3.73 9.14 -3.85
CA VAL A 99 4.52 9.65 -2.72
C VAL A 99 5.36 10.85 -3.15
N THR A 100 5.96 10.83 -4.34
CA THR A 100 6.73 11.96 -4.89
C THR A 100 5.85 13.21 -5.03
N ASP A 101 4.71 13.08 -5.71
CA ASP A 101 3.77 14.20 -5.94
C ASP A 101 3.20 14.74 -4.61
N ASP A 102 2.94 13.87 -3.64
CA ASP A 102 2.38 14.23 -2.34
C ASP A 102 3.40 14.94 -1.44
N ILE A 103 4.66 14.53 -1.44
CA ILE A 103 5.72 15.22 -0.69
C ILE A 103 5.89 16.64 -1.22
N ASP A 104 5.93 16.84 -2.53
CA ASP A 104 6.08 18.15 -3.16
C ASP A 104 4.91 19.09 -2.82
N THR A 105 3.74 18.54 -2.60
CA THR A 105 2.51 19.29 -2.26
C THR A 105 2.13 19.25 -0.77
N LEU A 106 3.01 18.72 0.09
CA LEU A 106 2.82 18.59 1.54
C LEU A 106 1.60 17.74 1.97
N LYS A 107 1.18 16.82 1.11
CA LYS A 107 0.09 15.85 1.38
C LYS A 107 0.64 14.58 2.03
N MET A 108 1.33 14.72 3.14
CA MET A 108 2.02 13.64 3.83
C MET A 108 1.10 12.49 4.23
N ASN A 109 -0.14 12.79 4.63
CA ASN A 109 -1.15 11.80 5.00
C ASN A 109 -1.53 10.87 3.84
N THR A 110 -1.69 11.40 2.62
CA THR A 110 -2.01 10.58 1.44
C THR A 110 -0.80 9.81 0.92
N ALA A 111 0.42 10.35 1.07
CA ALA A 111 1.66 9.62 0.79
C ALA A 111 1.78 8.38 1.70
N ILE A 112 1.54 8.54 3.00
CA ILE A 112 1.56 7.43 3.97
C ILE A 112 0.46 6.41 3.65
N ALA A 113 -0.75 6.85 3.32
CA ALA A 113 -1.85 5.97 2.92
C ALA A 113 -1.50 5.13 1.66
N ALA A 114 -0.82 5.73 0.68
CA ALA A 114 -0.35 5.02 -0.51
C ALA A 114 0.67 3.92 -0.15
N MET A 115 1.63 4.23 0.72
CA MET A 115 2.59 3.23 1.21
C MET A 115 1.92 2.12 2.03
N MET A 116 0.90 2.43 2.85
CA MET A 116 0.11 1.42 3.56
C MET A 116 -0.62 0.48 2.60
N THR A 117 -1.17 1.01 1.51
CA THR A 117 -1.81 0.20 0.45
C THR A 117 -0.78 -0.70 -0.22
N ALA A 118 0.37 -0.17 -0.62
CA ALA A 118 1.45 -0.96 -1.22
C ALA A 118 1.91 -2.10 -0.31
N VAL A 119 2.15 -1.82 0.97
CA VAL A 119 2.54 -2.85 1.96
C VAL A 119 1.48 -3.94 2.10
N ASN A 120 0.19 -3.61 2.01
CA ASN A 120 -0.88 -4.62 2.05
C ASN A 120 -0.83 -5.54 0.84
N GLU A 121 -0.68 -5.00 -0.37
CA GLU A 121 -0.55 -5.80 -1.60
C GLU A 121 0.74 -6.63 -1.60
N MET A 122 1.87 -6.02 -1.27
CA MET A 122 3.17 -6.71 -1.16
C MET A 122 3.14 -7.86 -0.15
N THR A 123 2.40 -7.71 0.95
CA THR A 123 2.23 -8.80 1.94
C THR A 123 1.49 -10.00 1.36
N ALA A 124 0.53 -9.77 0.48
CA ALA A 124 -0.22 -10.85 -0.18
C ALA A 124 0.59 -11.52 -1.30
N ASN A 125 1.43 -10.76 -2.00
CA ASN A 125 2.19 -11.23 -3.17
C ASN A 125 3.55 -11.83 -2.81
N GLY A 126 4.05 -11.60 -1.59
CA GLY A 126 5.45 -11.78 -1.23
C GLY A 126 6.32 -10.63 -1.73
N VAL A 127 7.57 -10.56 -1.26
CA VAL A 127 8.48 -9.46 -1.58
C VAL A 127 9.89 -9.97 -1.84
N THR A 128 10.64 -9.18 -2.61
CA THR A 128 12.08 -9.30 -2.81
C THR A 128 12.82 -8.16 -2.12
N LYS A 129 14.16 -8.26 -2.02
CA LYS A 129 15.00 -7.12 -1.62
C LYS A 129 14.78 -5.91 -2.54
N GLY A 130 14.62 -6.11 -3.85
CA GLY A 130 14.34 -5.04 -4.80
C GLY A 130 13.08 -4.25 -4.44
N ASP A 131 11.98 -4.95 -4.12
CA ASP A 131 10.73 -4.33 -3.66
C ASP A 131 10.95 -3.52 -2.38
N MET A 132 11.63 -4.12 -1.39
CA MET A 132 11.94 -3.47 -0.11
C MET A 132 12.84 -2.26 -0.29
N GLY A 133 13.82 -2.32 -1.19
CA GLY A 133 14.71 -1.20 -1.49
C GLY A 133 13.96 0.04 -1.99
N ILE A 134 12.87 -0.13 -2.74
CA ILE A 134 11.99 0.96 -3.14
C ILE A 134 11.19 1.46 -1.94
N LEU A 135 10.50 0.57 -1.23
CA LEU A 135 9.65 0.93 -0.09
C LEU A 135 10.43 1.68 1.00
N LEU A 136 11.63 1.21 1.35
CA LEU A 136 12.45 1.84 2.39
C LEU A 136 12.86 3.27 2.03
N ARG A 137 13.25 3.52 0.77
CA ARG A 137 13.59 4.88 0.30
C ARG A 137 12.38 5.82 0.35
N LEU A 138 11.18 5.34 -0.01
CA LEU A 138 9.95 6.13 0.07
C LEU A 138 9.54 6.42 1.52
N LEU A 139 9.75 5.47 2.43
CA LEU A 139 9.36 5.59 3.84
C LEU A 139 10.41 6.36 4.67
N ASN A 140 11.66 6.42 4.25
CA ASN A 140 12.77 7.01 5.02
C ASN A 140 12.51 8.44 5.50
N PRO A 141 11.94 9.37 4.72
CA PRO A 141 11.63 10.72 5.21
C PRO A 141 10.65 10.73 6.40
N PHE A 142 9.79 9.73 6.50
CA PHE A 142 8.75 9.61 7.52
C PHE A 142 9.23 8.85 8.77
N ALA A 143 9.98 7.77 8.56
CA ALA A 143 10.42 6.83 9.60
C ALA A 143 11.90 6.44 9.41
N PRO A 144 12.84 7.37 9.64
CA PRO A 144 14.24 7.18 9.29
C PRO A 144 14.93 6.06 10.07
N HIS A 145 14.63 5.84 11.35
CA HIS A 145 15.37 4.86 12.15
C HIS A 145 15.08 3.43 11.70
N ILE A 146 13.81 3.05 11.52
CA ILE A 146 13.44 1.70 11.06
C ILE A 146 13.95 1.45 9.63
N THR A 147 13.89 2.45 8.76
CA THR A 147 14.31 2.28 7.37
C THR A 147 15.82 2.18 7.23
N GLU A 148 16.61 2.91 8.02
CA GLU A 148 18.07 2.77 8.04
C GLU A 148 18.48 1.40 8.60
N GLU A 149 17.85 0.93 9.69
CA GLU A 149 18.11 -0.38 10.26
C GLU A 149 17.80 -1.50 9.24
N LEU A 150 16.64 -1.46 8.60
CA LEU A 150 16.29 -2.47 7.59
C LEU A 150 17.17 -2.37 6.33
N TRP A 151 17.61 -1.16 5.96
CA TRP A 151 18.54 -0.95 4.86
C TRP A 151 19.87 -1.65 5.11
N GLU A 152 20.37 -1.58 6.34
CA GLU A 152 21.59 -2.28 6.76
C GLU A 152 21.38 -3.80 6.79
N GLN A 153 20.30 -4.28 7.45
CA GLN A 153 19.99 -5.70 7.59
C GLN A 153 19.78 -6.41 6.24
N LEU A 154 19.17 -5.74 5.25
CA LEU A 154 18.98 -6.27 3.91
C LEU A 154 20.25 -6.22 3.04
N GLY A 155 21.34 -5.62 3.56
CA GLY A 155 22.65 -5.59 2.91
C GLY A 155 22.86 -4.41 1.95
N PHE A 156 21.92 -3.50 1.79
CA PHE A 156 22.02 -2.36 0.88
C PHE A 156 23.15 -1.39 1.29
N ALA A 157 23.35 -1.19 2.61
CA ALA A 157 24.42 -0.33 3.10
C ALA A 157 25.80 -0.88 2.71
N ALA A 158 26.02 -2.18 2.83
CA ALA A 158 27.26 -2.85 2.44
C ALA A 158 27.49 -2.81 0.92
N GLN A 159 26.44 -2.99 0.14
CA GLN A 159 26.48 -3.03 -1.32
C GLN A 159 26.71 -1.63 -1.94
N THR A 160 26.03 -0.61 -1.42
CA THR A 160 26.07 0.74 -1.98
C THR A 160 27.06 1.67 -1.31
N HIS A 161 27.56 1.32 -0.12
CA HIS A 161 28.32 2.19 0.79
C HIS A 161 27.60 3.50 1.14
N LYS A 162 26.24 3.46 1.15
CA LYS A 162 25.36 4.60 1.46
C LYS A 162 24.32 4.20 2.48
N MET A 163 23.92 5.15 3.31
CA MET A 163 22.73 5.06 4.13
C MET A 163 21.46 5.15 3.24
N CYS A 164 20.32 4.72 3.74
CA CYS A 164 19.04 4.83 3.02
C CYS A 164 18.73 6.29 2.64
N CYS A 165 18.96 7.23 3.56
CA CYS A 165 18.77 8.66 3.33
C CYS A 165 19.72 9.28 2.28
N GLN A 166 20.80 8.60 1.93
CA GLN A 166 21.77 9.01 0.91
C GLN A 166 21.53 8.31 -0.44
N ALA A 167 20.64 7.32 -0.47
CA ALA A 167 20.28 6.62 -1.69
C ALA A 167 19.46 7.54 -2.62
N GLU A 168 19.55 7.29 -3.92
CA GLU A 168 18.79 8.05 -4.89
C GLU A 168 17.28 7.79 -4.73
N TRP A 169 16.49 8.86 -4.85
CA TRP A 169 15.04 8.74 -4.83
C TRP A 169 14.56 7.85 -5.97
N PRO A 170 13.64 6.89 -5.72
CA PRO A 170 13.20 5.99 -6.76
C PRO A 170 12.41 6.73 -7.85
N VAL A 171 12.63 6.34 -9.11
CA VAL A 171 11.96 6.90 -10.26
C VAL A 171 10.87 5.95 -10.74
N TYR A 172 9.67 6.47 -11.01
CA TYR A 172 8.60 5.66 -11.57
C TYR A 172 8.64 5.62 -13.09
N ASP A 173 8.23 4.48 -13.65
CA ASP A 173 7.94 4.34 -15.08
C ASP A 173 6.42 4.43 -15.28
N ALA A 174 5.96 5.42 -16.05
CA ALA A 174 4.55 5.64 -16.31
C ALA A 174 3.87 4.44 -16.99
N SER A 175 4.59 3.73 -17.86
CA SER A 175 4.08 2.53 -18.54
C SER A 175 3.79 1.37 -17.60
N LYS A 176 4.49 1.31 -16.46
CA LYS A 176 4.37 0.28 -15.44
C LYS A 176 3.34 0.62 -14.34
N THR A 177 2.78 1.83 -14.35
CA THR A 177 1.73 2.21 -13.41
C THR A 177 0.37 1.58 -13.72
N VAL A 178 0.20 1.01 -14.89
CA VAL A 178 -1.01 0.30 -15.29
C VAL A 178 -0.88 -1.16 -14.88
N ALA A 179 -1.83 -1.66 -14.09
CA ALA A 179 -1.86 -3.08 -13.77
C ALA A 179 -1.94 -3.89 -15.07
N SER A 180 -1.02 -4.83 -15.26
CA SER A 180 -1.01 -5.73 -16.42
C SER A 180 -2.12 -6.79 -16.34
N SER A 181 -2.65 -7.04 -15.15
CA SER A 181 -3.72 -8.00 -14.90
C SER A 181 -4.77 -7.44 -13.94
N VAL A 182 -5.97 -7.98 -14.00
CA VAL A 182 -7.12 -7.61 -13.17
C VAL A 182 -7.82 -8.86 -12.67
N GLU A 183 -8.22 -8.84 -11.40
CA GLU A 183 -9.08 -9.88 -10.85
C GLU A 183 -10.54 -9.59 -11.20
N MET A 184 -11.18 -10.52 -11.90
CA MET A 184 -12.55 -10.41 -12.35
C MET A 184 -13.46 -11.39 -11.61
N ALA A 185 -14.64 -10.94 -11.17
CA ALA A 185 -15.64 -11.80 -10.57
C ALA A 185 -16.28 -12.72 -11.63
N ILE A 186 -16.48 -14.01 -11.29
CA ILE A 186 -17.17 -14.97 -12.14
C ILE A 186 -18.54 -15.24 -11.55
N GLN A 187 -19.57 -15.06 -12.38
CA GLN A 187 -20.94 -15.39 -12.06
C GLN A 187 -21.48 -16.49 -12.99
N VAL A 188 -22.35 -17.34 -12.45
CA VAL A 188 -23.14 -18.31 -13.23
C VAL A 188 -24.61 -18.04 -12.89
N ASN A 189 -25.40 -17.68 -13.88
CA ASN A 189 -26.79 -17.23 -13.71
C ASN A 189 -26.95 -16.14 -12.62
N GLY A 190 -26.03 -15.17 -12.61
CA GLY A 190 -26.01 -14.05 -11.66
C GLY A 190 -25.51 -14.38 -10.25
N LYS A 191 -25.17 -15.65 -9.94
CA LYS A 191 -24.63 -16.06 -8.65
C LYS A 191 -23.11 -16.13 -8.72
N MET A 192 -22.39 -15.47 -7.81
CA MET A 192 -20.94 -15.50 -7.73
C MET A 192 -20.43 -16.92 -7.47
N LYS A 193 -19.43 -17.35 -8.26
CA LYS A 193 -18.81 -18.68 -8.18
C LYS A 193 -17.31 -18.64 -7.91
N GLY A 194 -16.66 -17.51 -8.10
CA GLY A 194 -15.23 -17.32 -7.87
C GLY A 194 -14.71 -16.05 -8.51
N THR A 195 -13.39 -15.94 -8.56
CA THR A 195 -12.66 -14.88 -9.24
C THR A 195 -11.64 -15.50 -10.18
N VAL A 196 -11.20 -14.74 -11.17
CA VAL A 196 -10.14 -15.12 -12.11
C VAL A 196 -9.27 -13.90 -12.40
N THR A 197 -7.96 -14.10 -12.41
CA THR A 197 -7.00 -13.07 -12.81
C THR A 197 -6.69 -13.20 -14.30
N VAL A 198 -6.94 -12.14 -15.05
CA VAL A 198 -6.69 -12.07 -16.50
C VAL A 198 -5.95 -10.78 -16.84
N ALA A 199 -5.32 -10.70 -18.02
CA ALA A 199 -4.74 -9.46 -18.47
C ALA A 199 -5.81 -8.36 -18.60
N VAL A 200 -5.43 -7.09 -18.31
CA VAL A 200 -6.34 -5.95 -18.49
C VAL A 200 -6.79 -5.88 -19.94
N ASP A 201 -8.07 -5.59 -20.14
CA ASP A 201 -8.72 -5.51 -21.47
C ASP A 201 -8.75 -6.83 -22.26
N SER A 202 -8.55 -7.99 -21.60
CA SER A 202 -8.73 -9.30 -22.24
C SER A 202 -10.08 -9.40 -22.94
N ASP A 203 -10.07 -10.10 -24.07
CA ASP A 203 -11.28 -10.40 -24.83
C ASP A 203 -12.19 -11.42 -24.11
N GLU A 204 -13.43 -11.52 -24.59
CA GLU A 204 -14.44 -12.40 -23.98
C GLU A 204 -14.03 -13.88 -24.00
N GLU A 205 -13.35 -14.33 -25.05
CA GLU A 205 -12.95 -15.74 -25.19
C GLU A 205 -11.87 -16.10 -24.18
N THR A 206 -10.86 -15.24 -24.02
CA THR A 206 -9.79 -15.41 -23.03
C THR A 206 -10.34 -15.44 -21.62
N VAL A 207 -11.20 -14.46 -21.25
CA VAL A 207 -11.82 -14.40 -19.93
C VAL A 207 -12.72 -15.60 -19.67
N LYS A 208 -13.50 -16.03 -20.67
CA LYS A 208 -14.37 -17.20 -20.59
C LYS A 208 -13.59 -18.50 -20.40
N ALA A 209 -12.52 -18.69 -21.15
CA ALA A 209 -11.64 -19.87 -21.02
C ALA A 209 -11.03 -19.95 -19.61
N ALA A 210 -10.50 -18.83 -19.12
CA ALA A 210 -9.93 -18.72 -17.77
C ALA A 210 -11.00 -18.95 -16.67
N ALA A 211 -12.21 -18.41 -16.84
CA ALA A 211 -13.30 -18.61 -15.90
C ALA A 211 -13.78 -20.07 -15.82
N LEU A 212 -13.83 -20.76 -16.96
CA LEU A 212 -14.21 -22.17 -17.02
C LEU A 212 -13.14 -23.11 -16.44
N ALA A 213 -11.91 -22.68 -16.28
CA ALA A 213 -10.85 -23.44 -15.61
C ALA A 213 -10.99 -23.46 -14.08
N VAL A 214 -11.86 -22.62 -13.49
CA VAL A 214 -12.06 -22.57 -12.04
C VAL A 214 -12.98 -23.70 -11.59
N ASP A 215 -12.54 -24.55 -10.66
CA ASP A 215 -13.27 -25.75 -10.19
C ASP A 215 -14.74 -25.53 -9.82
N LYS A 216 -15.03 -24.41 -9.11
CA LYS A 216 -16.41 -24.07 -8.71
C LYS A 216 -17.29 -23.68 -9.88
N VAL A 217 -16.70 -23.19 -10.96
CA VAL A 217 -17.41 -22.83 -12.19
C VAL A 217 -17.63 -24.10 -13.01
N GLN A 218 -16.62 -24.98 -13.13
CA GLN A 218 -16.76 -26.28 -13.79
C GLN A 218 -17.93 -27.07 -13.21
N LYS A 219 -17.97 -27.24 -11.89
CA LYS A 219 -19.08 -27.92 -11.19
C LYS A 219 -20.45 -27.25 -11.41
N ALA A 220 -20.46 -25.92 -11.56
CA ALA A 220 -21.71 -25.19 -11.76
C ALA A 220 -22.19 -25.18 -13.22
N THR A 221 -21.35 -25.58 -14.15
CA THR A 221 -21.64 -25.65 -15.60
C THR A 221 -21.69 -27.09 -16.13
N GLU A 222 -21.39 -28.08 -15.28
CA GLU A 222 -21.43 -29.50 -15.63
C GLU A 222 -22.84 -29.93 -16.06
N GLY A 223 -22.98 -30.54 -17.25
CA GLY A 223 -24.25 -30.92 -17.84
C GLY A 223 -25.13 -29.75 -18.29
N MET A 224 -24.55 -28.54 -18.37
CA MET A 224 -25.26 -27.33 -18.79
C MET A 224 -24.71 -26.79 -20.11
N GLN A 225 -25.55 -26.16 -20.90
CA GLN A 225 -25.16 -25.43 -22.11
C GLN A 225 -25.05 -23.93 -21.79
N ILE A 226 -23.92 -23.31 -22.14
CA ILE A 226 -23.77 -21.85 -22.06
C ILE A 226 -24.55 -21.21 -23.19
N VAL A 227 -25.60 -20.49 -22.84
CA VAL A 227 -26.52 -19.84 -23.80
C VAL A 227 -26.08 -18.42 -24.12
N LYS A 228 -25.46 -17.74 -23.15
CA LYS A 228 -25.00 -16.36 -23.30
C LYS A 228 -23.87 -16.07 -22.32
N THR A 229 -22.89 -15.31 -22.79
CA THR A 229 -21.83 -14.72 -21.95
C THR A 229 -22.10 -13.22 -21.86
N ILE A 230 -21.94 -12.63 -20.67
CA ILE A 230 -21.99 -11.19 -20.44
C ILE A 230 -20.68 -10.78 -19.81
N LEU A 231 -19.87 -10.08 -20.58
CA LEU A 231 -18.59 -9.54 -20.10
C LEU A 231 -18.74 -8.05 -19.77
N VAL A 232 -18.39 -7.69 -18.55
CA VAL A 232 -18.11 -6.30 -18.16
C VAL A 232 -16.62 -6.18 -18.01
N LYS A 233 -15.96 -5.54 -18.98
CA LYS A 233 -14.49 -5.43 -19.05
C LYS A 233 -13.87 -5.06 -17.72
N ASN A 234 -12.81 -5.76 -17.36
CA ASN A 234 -12.03 -5.53 -16.15
C ASN A 234 -12.81 -5.63 -14.83
N ARG A 235 -14.01 -6.22 -14.83
CA ARG A 235 -14.88 -6.26 -13.64
C ARG A 235 -15.48 -7.62 -13.37
N LEU A 236 -16.26 -8.17 -14.31
CA LEU A 236 -16.91 -9.46 -14.13
C LEU A 236 -17.23 -10.14 -15.46
N ILE A 237 -17.36 -11.48 -15.40
CA ILE A 237 -17.96 -12.30 -16.42
C ILE A 237 -19.16 -13.05 -15.82
N ASN A 238 -20.30 -13.05 -16.53
CA ASN A 238 -21.49 -13.80 -16.13
C ASN A 238 -21.87 -14.81 -17.23
N LEU A 239 -21.80 -16.09 -16.90
CA LEU A 239 -22.16 -17.20 -17.76
C LEU A 239 -23.63 -17.57 -17.53
N ILE A 240 -24.46 -17.36 -18.53
CA ILE A 240 -25.85 -17.78 -18.51
C ILE A 240 -25.95 -19.19 -19.05
N VAL A 241 -26.33 -20.12 -18.20
CA VAL A 241 -26.41 -21.55 -18.53
C VAL A 241 -27.84 -22.09 -18.40
N LYS A 242 -28.18 -23.09 -19.22
CA LYS A 242 -29.43 -23.86 -19.15
C LYS A 242 -29.12 -25.36 -19.17
N PRO A 243 -29.96 -26.22 -18.58
CA PRO A 243 -29.83 -27.67 -18.75
C PRO A 243 -29.86 -28.05 -20.24
N GLN A 244 -29.04 -29.05 -20.58
CA GLN A 244 -29.03 -29.65 -21.93
C GLN A 244 -30.34 -30.36 -22.19
#